data_75e9944607ab43139409e80eace91049
#
_entry.id   75e9944607ab43139409e80eace91049
#
_cell.length_a   1.000
_cell.length_b   1.000
_cell.length_c   1.000
_cell.angle_alpha   90.00
_cell.angle_beta   90.00
_cell.angle_gamma   90.00
#
_symmetry.space_group_name_H-M   'P 1'
#
loop_
_entity.id
_entity.type
_entity.pdbx_description
1 polymer ?
#
loop_
_entity_poly.entity_id
_entity_poly.type
_entity_poly.pdbx_seq_one_letter_code
_entity_poly.pdbx_strand_id
1 'polypeptide(L)'
;MQTLAKRGLRDYNPRVPTTADLSPLVAAAAELRDAVNRLNFGPPVECVYNPLDYAWAAHEQFLSRYGGGAKRALFLGMNPGPFGMAQVGVPFGEVAAVRDWLRIDAPIGKPANEHPKRPVLGLDCPRSEVSGRRFWGFFAERFSQPEAFFADHFVVNYCPLAFLEETGRNRTPDKLPVAETGPLEAICNAHLAKVVEIVQPEWLVAVGGFAEKKAAEVLGQADVKIGRVLHPSPASPAANRGWAEQAEKQLREQGIWEQSLV
;
A
#
# COMPACT_ATOMS: atom_id res chain seq x y z
N MET A 1 8.70 -13.61 62.05
CA MET A 1 9.36 -12.59 61.19
C MET A 1 9.96 -13.30 59.98
N GLN A 2 9.25 -13.31 58.85
CA GLN A 2 9.73 -13.91 57.60
C GLN A 2 10.04 -12.77 56.63
N THR A 3 11.29 -12.74 56.20
CA THR A 3 11.87 -11.74 55.29
C THR A 3 11.42 -12.05 53.86
N LEU A 4 10.59 -11.18 53.27
CA LEU A 4 10.22 -11.22 51.87
C LEU A 4 11.40 -10.73 51.00
N ALA A 5 11.98 -11.64 50.22
CA ALA A 5 13.02 -11.34 49.26
C ALA A 5 12.44 -10.50 48.12
N LYS A 6 13.01 -9.32 47.87
CA LYS A 6 12.75 -8.47 46.71
C LYS A 6 13.28 -9.18 45.48
N ARG A 7 12.35 -9.63 44.60
CA ARG A 7 12.70 -10.02 43.23
C ARG A 7 13.04 -8.76 42.42
N GLY A 8 14.31 -8.68 41.97
CA GLY A 8 14.79 -7.60 41.13
C GLY A 8 14.03 -7.53 39.80
N LEU A 9 13.57 -6.35 39.47
CA LEU A 9 13.14 -5.98 38.12
C LEU A 9 14.37 -6.14 37.21
N ARG A 10 14.29 -7.08 36.24
CA ARG A 10 15.28 -7.13 35.17
C ARG A 10 15.03 -5.92 34.30
N ASP A 11 16.05 -5.11 34.10
CA ASP A 11 16.03 -4.00 33.15
C ASP A 11 15.68 -4.54 31.75
N TYR A 12 14.45 -4.28 31.31
CA TYR A 12 14.02 -4.51 29.95
C TYR A 12 14.64 -3.41 29.08
N ASN A 13 15.78 -3.71 28.48
CA ASN A 13 16.41 -2.87 27.47
C ASN A 13 15.95 -3.38 26.09
N PRO A 14 14.97 -2.74 25.44
CA PRO A 14 14.54 -3.16 24.11
C PRO A 14 15.71 -2.94 23.15
N ARG A 15 16.28 -4.02 22.62
CA ARG A 15 17.23 -3.95 21.51
C ARG A 15 16.52 -3.24 20.38
N VAL A 16 17.06 -2.12 19.90
CA VAL A 16 16.68 -1.54 18.62
C VAL A 16 16.97 -2.61 17.55
N PRO A 17 15.96 -3.07 16.78
CA PRO A 17 16.18 -4.08 15.77
C PRO A 17 17.22 -3.58 14.76
N THR A 18 18.22 -4.39 14.47
CA THR A 18 19.13 -4.14 13.36
C THR A 18 18.41 -4.48 12.05
N THR A 19 18.87 -3.94 10.92
CA THR A 19 18.29 -4.24 9.57
C THR A 19 18.28 -5.75 9.25
N ALA A 20 19.11 -6.55 9.91
CA ALA A 20 19.12 -8.00 9.79
C ALA A 20 17.94 -8.71 10.51
N ASP A 21 17.24 -8.02 11.40
CA ASP A 21 16.10 -8.56 12.15
C ASP A 21 14.73 -8.23 11.49
N LEU A 22 14.73 -7.39 10.43
CA LEU A 22 13.52 -6.97 9.73
C LEU A 22 13.10 -8.03 8.69
N SER A 23 11.78 -8.20 8.49
CA SER A 23 11.30 -9.00 7.36
C SER A 23 11.81 -8.39 6.04
N PRO A 24 12.08 -9.21 5.00
CA PRO A 24 12.57 -8.70 3.71
C PRO A 24 11.69 -7.61 3.10
N LEU A 25 10.36 -7.70 3.26
CA LEU A 25 9.44 -6.67 2.77
C LEU A 25 9.55 -5.36 3.55
N VAL A 26 9.75 -5.43 4.87
CA VAL A 26 9.96 -4.23 5.70
C VAL A 26 11.27 -3.55 5.31
N ALA A 27 12.34 -4.32 5.10
CA ALA A 27 13.62 -3.78 4.63
C ALA A 27 13.49 -3.13 3.25
N ALA A 28 12.80 -3.78 2.30
CA ALA A 28 12.57 -3.23 0.96
C ALA A 28 11.73 -1.92 1.00
N ALA A 29 10.73 -1.85 1.87
CA ALA A 29 9.92 -0.63 2.05
C ALA A 29 10.72 0.51 2.70
N ALA A 30 11.62 0.20 3.65
CA ALA A 30 12.52 1.19 4.24
C ALA A 30 13.50 1.76 3.20
N GLU A 31 14.08 0.92 2.36
CA GLU A 31 14.93 1.36 1.25
C GLU A 31 14.17 2.27 0.26
N LEU A 32 12.92 1.90 -0.10
CA LEU A 32 12.06 2.72 -0.94
C LEU A 32 11.80 4.08 -0.29
N ARG A 33 11.37 4.10 0.99
CA ARG A 33 11.14 5.32 1.76
C ARG A 33 12.33 6.27 1.67
N ASP A 34 13.52 5.75 1.98
CA ASP A 34 14.74 6.54 2.04
C ASP A 34 15.21 7.01 0.65
N ALA A 35 14.97 6.20 -0.39
CA ALA A 35 15.30 6.56 -1.76
C ALA A 35 14.41 7.69 -2.30
N VAL A 36 13.08 7.59 -2.12
CA VAL A 36 12.15 8.62 -2.62
C VAL A 36 12.22 9.92 -1.82
N ASN A 37 12.64 9.88 -0.54
CA ASN A 37 12.87 11.09 0.26
C ASN A 37 14.00 11.98 -0.25
N ARG A 38 14.86 11.47 -1.13
CA ARG A 38 15.95 12.25 -1.77
C ARG A 38 15.51 12.97 -3.04
N LEU A 39 14.32 12.69 -3.53
CA LEU A 39 13.79 13.30 -4.73
C LEU A 39 13.19 14.67 -4.45
N ASN A 40 13.28 15.54 -5.43
CA ASN A 40 12.68 16.87 -5.38
C ASN A 40 11.66 17.00 -6.51
N PHE A 41 10.57 17.67 -6.22
CA PHE A 41 9.47 17.90 -7.15
C PHE A 41 9.13 19.38 -7.16
N GLY A 42 8.99 19.95 -8.36
CA GLY A 42 8.66 21.35 -8.57
C GLY A 42 7.20 21.58 -9.00
N PRO A 43 6.86 22.82 -9.34
CA PRO A 43 5.52 23.15 -9.82
C PRO A 43 5.07 22.24 -10.97
N PRO A 44 3.79 21.83 -10.98
CA PRO A 44 2.69 22.32 -10.13
C PRO A 44 2.49 21.57 -8.80
N VAL A 45 3.46 20.75 -8.37
CA VAL A 45 3.45 20.07 -7.07
C VAL A 45 3.85 21.09 -6.01
N GLU A 46 2.95 21.35 -5.05
CA GLU A 46 3.17 22.24 -3.90
C GLU A 46 3.69 21.45 -2.70
N CYS A 47 3.20 20.23 -2.53
CA CYS A 47 3.52 19.41 -1.37
C CYS A 47 3.57 17.92 -1.74
N VAL A 48 4.57 17.22 -1.23
CA VAL A 48 4.72 15.76 -1.40
C VAL A 48 4.55 15.08 -0.06
N TYR A 49 3.67 14.08 -0.01
CA TYR A 49 3.54 13.20 1.15
C TYR A 49 4.21 11.86 0.89
N ASN A 50 5.07 11.46 1.80
CA ASN A 50 5.58 10.10 1.88
C ASN A 50 5.00 9.37 3.10
N PRO A 51 3.89 8.63 2.97
CA PRO A 51 3.32 7.86 4.07
C PRO A 51 4.27 6.81 4.66
N LEU A 52 5.27 6.35 3.89
CA LEU A 52 6.30 5.46 4.41
C LEU A 52 7.23 6.14 5.41
N ASP A 53 7.24 7.47 5.47
CA ASP A 53 8.00 8.24 6.45
C ASP A 53 7.16 8.49 7.70
N TYR A 54 6.15 9.34 7.63
CA TYR A 54 5.38 9.75 8.80
C TYR A 54 4.39 8.71 9.33
N ALA A 55 3.94 7.76 8.51
CA ALA A 55 3.07 6.65 8.91
C ALA A 55 3.82 5.30 8.91
N TRP A 56 5.13 5.33 9.12
CA TRP A 56 5.96 4.14 9.06
C TRP A 56 5.48 3.03 9.99
N ALA A 57 5.18 3.33 11.24
CA ALA A 57 4.75 2.33 12.22
C ALA A 57 3.50 1.55 11.75
N ALA A 58 2.54 2.24 11.14
CA ALA A 58 1.35 1.58 10.58
C ALA A 58 1.67 0.76 9.33
N HIS A 59 2.55 1.26 8.46
CA HIS A 59 3.00 0.53 7.29
C HIS A 59 3.79 -0.73 7.67
N GLU A 60 4.73 -0.61 8.61
CA GLU A 60 5.52 -1.71 9.13
C GLU A 60 4.64 -2.77 9.83
N GLN A 61 3.64 -2.35 10.61
CA GLN A 61 2.67 -3.26 11.22
C GLN A 61 1.90 -4.03 10.13
N PHE A 62 1.48 -3.35 9.05
CA PHE A 62 0.83 -3.99 7.90
C PHE A 62 1.73 -5.02 7.22
N LEU A 63 2.97 -4.64 6.89
CA LEU A 63 3.94 -5.54 6.26
C LEU A 63 4.28 -6.74 7.14
N SER A 64 4.53 -6.51 8.43
CA SER A 64 4.92 -7.56 9.38
C SER A 64 3.77 -8.53 9.66
N ARG A 65 2.54 -8.03 9.72
CA ARG A 65 1.35 -8.86 9.99
C ARG A 65 0.94 -9.71 8.80
N TYR A 66 1.01 -9.15 7.59
CA TYR A 66 0.40 -9.74 6.40
C TYR A 66 1.35 -10.10 5.27
N GLY A 67 2.59 -9.60 5.29
CA GLY A 67 3.56 -9.79 4.21
C GLY A 67 4.31 -11.12 4.24
N GLY A 68 4.12 -11.94 5.27
CA GLY A 68 4.83 -13.23 5.38
C GLY A 68 4.35 -14.30 4.41
N GLY A 69 5.27 -15.19 4.02
CA GLY A 69 5.02 -16.33 3.13
C GLY A 69 4.85 -15.96 1.64
N ALA A 70 4.93 -16.98 0.77
CA ALA A 70 4.63 -16.82 -0.65
C ALA A 70 3.14 -16.46 -0.84
N LYS A 71 2.85 -15.68 -1.87
CA LYS A 71 1.48 -15.24 -2.19
C LYS A 71 1.12 -15.66 -3.61
N ARG A 72 -0.08 -16.19 -3.80
CA ARG A 72 -0.56 -16.53 -5.14
C ARG A 72 -0.77 -15.27 -5.98
N ALA A 73 -1.32 -14.21 -5.40
CA ALA A 73 -1.58 -12.96 -6.13
C ALA A 73 -1.08 -11.72 -5.39
N LEU A 74 -0.34 -10.88 -6.10
CA LEU A 74 0.10 -9.56 -5.66
C LEU A 74 -0.72 -8.48 -6.36
N PHE A 75 -1.57 -7.76 -5.63
CA PHE A 75 -2.31 -6.62 -6.17
C PHE A 75 -1.44 -5.37 -6.18
N LEU A 76 -1.36 -4.71 -7.34
CA LEU A 76 -0.57 -3.50 -7.55
C LEU A 76 -1.46 -2.28 -7.80
N GLY A 77 -1.45 -1.32 -6.88
CA GLY A 77 -2.04 0.00 -7.06
C GLY A 77 -1.07 1.01 -7.68
N MET A 78 -1.55 2.23 -7.93
CA MET A 78 -0.72 3.32 -8.50
C MET A 78 0.05 4.05 -7.40
N ASN A 79 -0.63 4.86 -6.60
CA ASN A 79 -0.05 5.72 -5.58
C ASN A 79 -1.09 6.12 -4.50
N PRO A 80 -0.67 6.70 -3.36
CA PRO A 80 -1.56 7.10 -2.28
C PRO A 80 -2.66 8.05 -2.70
N GLY A 81 -3.91 7.75 -2.29
CA GLY A 81 -4.99 8.72 -2.27
C GLY A 81 -4.92 9.63 -1.03
N PRO A 82 -5.39 10.89 -1.10
CA PRO A 82 -5.23 11.88 -0.02
C PRO A 82 -6.07 11.58 1.23
N PHE A 83 -7.11 10.75 1.13
CA PHE A 83 -7.95 10.30 2.24
C PHE A 83 -7.78 8.81 2.54
N GLY A 84 -6.88 8.17 1.81
CA GLY A 84 -6.53 6.76 1.89
C GLY A 84 -5.15 6.52 2.50
N MET A 85 -4.24 5.93 1.73
CA MET A 85 -2.89 5.63 2.21
C MET A 85 -2.15 6.86 2.75
N ALA A 86 -2.41 8.07 2.22
CA ALA A 86 -1.83 9.29 2.78
C ALA A 86 -2.24 9.55 4.23
N GLN A 87 -3.39 9.02 4.68
CA GLN A 87 -3.80 9.13 6.08
C GLN A 87 -3.26 7.99 6.96
N VAL A 88 -3.17 6.77 6.43
CA VAL A 88 -3.02 5.57 7.27
C VAL A 88 -1.81 4.69 6.94
N GLY A 89 -1.01 5.05 5.93
CA GLY A 89 0.20 4.30 5.56
C GLY A 89 -0.05 2.95 4.87
N VAL A 90 -1.30 2.51 4.70
CA VAL A 90 -1.66 1.21 4.11
C VAL A 90 -2.13 1.39 2.67
N PRO A 91 -1.67 0.57 1.69
CA PRO A 91 -2.13 0.64 0.30
C PRO A 91 -3.66 0.54 0.20
N PHE A 92 -4.28 1.35 -0.66
CA PHE A 92 -5.74 1.51 -0.73
C PHE A 92 -6.39 1.85 0.61
N GLY A 93 -5.64 2.35 1.60
CA GLY A 93 -6.14 2.58 2.93
C GLY A 93 -7.41 3.42 2.92
N GLU A 94 -8.39 2.99 3.68
CA GLU A 94 -9.60 3.70 4.07
C GLU A 94 -9.74 3.48 5.56
N VAL A 95 -10.00 4.53 6.32
CA VAL A 95 -9.82 4.51 7.77
C VAL A 95 -10.58 3.36 8.45
N ALA A 96 -11.86 3.19 8.12
CA ALA A 96 -12.66 2.13 8.72
C ALA A 96 -12.13 0.73 8.37
N ALA A 97 -11.76 0.50 7.10
CA ALA A 97 -11.19 -0.77 6.68
C ALA A 97 -9.85 -1.07 7.36
N VAL A 98 -8.99 -0.06 7.49
CA VAL A 98 -7.66 -0.22 8.13
C VAL A 98 -7.78 -0.48 9.61
N ARG A 99 -8.62 0.29 10.31
CA ARG A 99 -8.83 0.17 11.76
C ARG A 99 -9.60 -1.10 12.12
N ASP A 100 -10.75 -1.33 11.48
CA ASP A 100 -11.75 -2.30 11.96
C ASP A 100 -11.55 -3.69 11.36
N TRP A 101 -11.14 -3.78 10.07
CA TRP A 101 -10.91 -5.06 9.40
C TRP A 101 -9.43 -5.46 9.40
N LEU A 102 -8.52 -4.60 8.92
CA LEU A 102 -7.08 -4.89 8.92
C LEU A 102 -6.46 -4.81 10.32
N ARG A 103 -7.15 -4.18 11.28
CA ARG A 103 -6.70 -4.06 12.67
C ARG A 103 -5.30 -3.45 12.79
N ILE A 104 -5.02 -2.45 11.97
CA ILE A 104 -3.79 -1.66 12.04
C ILE A 104 -4.08 -0.45 12.92
N ASP A 105 -3.43 -0.37 14.06
CA ASP A 105 -3.65 0.60 15.13
C ASP A 105 -2.38 1.33 15.57
N ALA A 106 -1.27 1.07 14.87
CA ALA A 106 0.00 1.75 15.16
C ALA A 106 -0.11 3.27 14.95
N PRO A 107 0.65 4.06 15.69
CA PRO A 107 0.60 5.52 15.63
C PRO A 107 0.97 6.05 14.25
N ILE A 108 0.28 7.12 13.84
CA ILE A 108 0.50 7.82 12.59
C ILE A 108 0.97 9.23 12.90
N GLY A 109 2.14 9.58 12.42
CA GLY A 109 2.70 10.92 12.53
C GLY A 109 2.16 11.88 11.47
N LYS A 110 2.88 12.98 11.27
CA LYS A 110 2.54 14.01 10.29
C LYS A 110 3.72 14.26 9.36
N PRO A 111 3.46 14.59 8.08
CA PRO A 111 4.52 15.05 7.19
C PRO A 111 5.14 16.35 7.70
N ALA A 112 6.43 16.55 7.44
CA ALA A 112 7.12 17.78 7.85
C ALA A 112 6.54 19.04 7.21
N ASN A 113 6.03 18.93 5.97
CA ASN A 113 5.31 19.99 5.28
C ASN A 113 3.87 19.50 5.00
N GLU A 114 2.93 20.00 5.78
CA GLU A 114 1.52 19.59 5.70
C GLU A 114 0.71 20.59 4.85
N HIS A 115 0.06 20.05 3.81
CA HIS A 115 -0.79 20.86 2.93
C HIS A 115 -2.08 21.31 3.66
N PRO A 116 -2.41 22.63 3.71
CA PRO A 116 -3.51 23.14 4.54
C PRO A 116 -4.89 22.57 4.16
N LYS A 117 -5.09 22.19 2.89
CA LYS A 117 -6.35 21.57 2.42
C LYS A 117 -6.36 20.05 2.53
N ARG A 118 -5.28 19.44 2.95
CA ARG A 118 -5.13 17.96 3.04
C ARG A 118 -4.37 17.57 4.32
N PRO A 119 -4.84 17.99 5.48
CA PRO A 119 -4.18 17.61 6.73
C PRO A 119 -4.18 16.09 6.91
N VAL A 120 -3.10 15.57 7.51
CA VAL A 120 -3.00 14.17 7.91
C VAL A 120 -3.57 14.03 9.33
N LEU A 121 -4.72 13.40 9.42
CA LEU A 121 -5.45 13.15 10.67
C LEU A 121 -5.32 11.70 11.14
N GLY A 122 -4.66 10.86 10.35
CA GLY A 122 -4.49 9.45 10.69
C GLY A 122 -5.83 8.71 10.73
N LEU A 123 -5.99 7.87 11.75
CA LEU A 123 -7.23 7.12 11.97
C LEU A 123 -8.43 7.98 12.40
N ASP A 124 -8.21 9.25 12.72
CA ASP A 124 -9.28 10.21 13.03
C ASP A 124 -9.79 10.96 11.78
N CYS A 125 -9.28 10.62 10.58
CA CYS A 125 -9.75 11.25 9.35
C CYS A 125 -11.22 10.89 9.10
N PRO A 126 -12.13 11.89 9.06
CA PRO A 126 -13.56 11.64 8.90
C PRO A 126 -13.97 11.34 7.45
N ARG A 127 -13.04 11.48 6.52
CA ARG A 127 -13.32 11.32 5.07
C ARG A 127 -12.98 9.92 4.63
N SER A 128 -13.95 9.25 3.99
CA SER A 128 -13.75 7.96 3.36
C SER A 128 -13.05 8.09 2.01
N GLU A 129 -12.08 7.23 1.74
CA GLU A 129 -11.48 7.06 0.41
C GLU A 129 -12.29 6.04 -0.39
N VAL A 130 -12.98 6.52 -1.42
CA VAL A 130 -13.92 5.70 -2.21
C VAL A 130 -13.23 4.47 -2.83
N SER A 131 -12.03 4.64 -3.36
CA SER A 131 -11.27 3.53 -3.95
C SER A 131 -10.91 2.48 -2.92
N GLY A 132 -10.44 2.90 -1.75
CA GLY A 132 -10.09 2.03 -0.64
C GLY A 132 -11.31 1.31 -0.07
N ARG A 133 -12.42 2.04 0.13
CA ARG A 133 -13.67 1.45 0.61
C ARG A 133 -14.20 0.35 -0.34
N ARG A 134 -14.14 0.58 -1.66
CA ARG A 134 -14.55 -0.44 -2.64
C ARG A 134 -13.61 -1.63 -2.62
N PHE A 135 -12.30 -1.37 -2.62
CA PHE A 135 -11.28 -2.41 -2.66
C PHE A 135 -11.33 -3.29 -1.40
N TRP A 136 -11.15 -2.71 -0.23
CA TRP A 136 -11.15 -3.49 1.00
C TRP A 136 -12.53 -4.02 1.39
N GLY A 137 -13.62 -3.30 1.08
CA GLY A 137 -14.99 -3.77 1.31
C GLY A 137 -15.28 -5.07 0.56
N PHE A 138 -14.88 -5.16 -0.71
CA PHE A 138 -15.02 -6.38 -1.50
C PHE A 138 -14.29 -7.58 -0.89
N PHE A 139 -13.04 -7.38 -0.45
CA PHE A 139 -12.30 -8.47 0.18
C PHE A 139 -12.82 -8.82 1.57
N ALA A 140 -13.26 -7.84 2.34
CA ALA A 140 -13.85 -8.08 3.66
C ALA A 140 -15.16 -8.88 3.59
N GLU A 141 -16.01 -8.60 2.61
CA GLU A 141 -17.24 -9.37 2.37
C GLU A 141 -16.93 -10.83 1.98
N ARG A 142 -15.90 -11.03 1.14
CA ARG A 142 -15.56 -12.36 0.64
C ARG A 142 -14.79 -13.22 1.64
N PHE A 143 -13.85 -12.64 2.37
CA PHE A 143 -12.92 -13.39 3.22
C PHE A 143 -13.24 -13.32 4.71
N SER A 144 -14.18 -12.48 5.15
CA SER A 144 -14.58 -12.25 6.54
C SER A 144 -13.43 -11.86 7.49
N GLN A 145 -12.29 -12.54 7.41
CA GLN A 145 -11.09 -12.26 8.19
C GLN A 145 -9.92 -11.88 7.27
N PRO A 146 -9.13 -10.87 7.62
CA PRO A 146 -8.01 -10.44 6.78
C PRO A 146 -6.95 -11.53 6.60
N GLU A 147 -6.70 -12.35 7.62
CA GLU A 147 -5.75 -13.45 7.56
C GLU A 147 -6.09 -14.43 6.43
N ALA A 148 -7.37 -14.69 6.17
CA ALA A 148 -7.81 -15.56 5.07
C ALA A 148 -7.52 -14.95 3.69
N PHE A 149 -7.65 -13.63 3.54
CA PHE A 149 -7.24 -12.93 2.33
C PHE A 149 -5.71 -12.97 2.15
N PHE A 150 -4.99 -12.60 3.21
CA PHE A 150 -3.53 -12.48 3.14
C PHE A 150 -2.80 -13.84 3.16
N ALA A 151 -3.48 -14.96 3.35
CA ALA A 151 -2.87 -16.27 3.15
C ALA A 151 -2.34 -16.43 1.70
N ASP A 152 -3.11 -15.99 0.71
CA ASP A 152 -2.80 -16.16 -0.72
C ASP A 152 -2.60 -14.84 -1.48
N HIS A 153 -2.92 -13.69 -0.86
CA HIS A 153 -2.91 -12.41 -1.53
C HIS A 153 -2.06 -11.39 -0.77
N PHE A 154 -1.49 -10.42 -1.51
CA PHE A 154 -0.86 -9.25 -0.91
C PHE A 154 -1.17 -8.00 -1.73
N VAL A 155 -0.95 -6.81 -1.15
CA VAL A 155 -1.31 -5.53 -1.79
C VAL A 155 -0.19 -4.52 -1.60
N VAL A 156 0.24 -3.88 -2.68
CA VAL A 156 1.23 -2.81 -2.68
C VAL A 156 0.83 -1.68 -3.62
N ASN A 157 1.40 -0.50 -3.45
CA ASN A 157 1.39 0.55 -4.45
C ASN A 157 2.72 0.60 -5.19
N TYR A 158 2.68 0.91 -6.49
CA TYR A 158 3.87 1.13 -7.31
C TYR A 158 4.68 2.34 -6.80
N CYS A 159 4.02 3.47 -6.60
CA CYS A 159 4.64 4.69 -6.07
C CYS A 159 4.14 4.95 -4.65
N PRO A 160 5.03 5.22 -3.67
CA PRO A 160 4.61 5.47 -2.29
C PRO A 160 4.19 6.94 -2.06
N LEU A 161 4.40 7.84 -3.01
CA LEU A 161 4.22 9.28 -2.84
C LEU A 161 2.84 9.78 -3.30
N ALA A 162 2.27 10.72 -2.54
CA ALA A 162 1.15 11.55 -3.00
C ALA A 162 1.66 12.95 -3.33
N PHE A 163 1.28 13.46 -4.51
CA PHE A 163 1.71 14.76 -5.02
C PHE A 163 0.53 15.71 -4.99
N LEU A 164 0.60 16.74 -4.15
CA LEU A 164 -0.49 17.69 -3.94
C LEU A 164 -0.19 19.00 -4.65
N GLU A 165 -1.13 19.45 -5.50
CA GLU A 165 -1.11 20.77 -6.10
C GLU A 165 -1.62 21.83 -5.08
N GLU A 166 -1.38 23.11 -5.28
CA GLU A 166 -1.86 24.22 -4.44
C GLU A 166 -3.35 24.13 -4.09
N THR A 167 -4.15 23.60 -5.00
CA THR A 167 -5.59 23.36 -4.77
C THR A 167 -5.87 22.21 -3.81
N GLY A 168 -4.86 21.42 -3.44
CA GLY A 168 -4.98 20.14 -2.74
C GLY A 168 -5.43 19.01 -3.62
N ARG A 169 -5.41 19.18 -4.95
CA ARG A 169 -5.65 18.10 -5.91
C ARG A 169 -4.47 17.14 -5.87
N ASN A 170 -4.74 15.83 -5.82
CA ASN A 170 -3.73 14.81 -5.97
C ASN A 170 -3.36 14.64 -7.45
N ARG A 171 -2.09 14.85 -7.77
CA ARG A 171 -1.52 14.60 -9.10
C ARG A 171 -0.98 13.17 -9.14
N THR A 172 -1.27 12.45 -10.20
CA THR A 172 -0.75 11.09 -10.37
C THR A 172 0.68 11.10 -10.92
N PRO A 173 1.50 10.07 -10.66
CA PRO A 173 2.91 10.02 -11.11
C PRO A 173 3.10 10.21 -12.61
N ASP A 174 2.17 9.71 -13.44
CA ASP A 174 2.18 9.87 -14.91
C ASP A 174 1.92 11.31 -15.40
N LYS A 175 1.59 12.22 -14.49
CA LYS A 175 1.34 13.65 -14.78
C LYS A 175 2.47 14.55 -14.31
N LEU A 176 3.52 14.00 -13.72
CA LEU A 176 4.70 14.74 -13.33
C LEU A 176 5.52 15.16 -14.56
N PRO A 177 6.33 16.24 -14.46
CA PRO A 177 7.31 16.57 -15.48
C PRO A 177 8.27 15.40 -15.76
N VAL A 178 8.67 15.23 -17.01
CA VAL A 178 9.53 14.11 -17.45
C VAL A 178 10.84 14.04 -16.66
N ALA A 179 11.43 15.19 -16.32
CA ALA A 179 12.67 15.25 -15.54
C ALA A 179 12.52 14.68 -14.12
N GLU A 180 11.31 14.70 -13.55
CA GLU A 180 11.02 14.19 -12.22
C GLU A 180 10.52 12.74 -12.27
N THR A 181 9.81 12.39 -13.33
CA THR A 181 9.24 11.04 -13.52
C THR A 181 10.35 9.98 -13.64
N GLY A 182 11.39 10.24 -14.42
CA GLY A 182 12.46 9.27 -14.66
C GLY A 182 13.16 8.75 -13.40
N PRO A 183 13.70 9.62 -12.53
CA PRO A 183 14.30 9.19 -11.27
C PRO A 183 13.32 8.48 -10.34
N LEU A 184 12.06 8.95 -10.25
CA LEU A 184 11.01 8.31 -9.46
C LEU A 184 10.70 6.90 -9.97
N GLU A 185 10.51 6.74 -11.27
CA GLU A 185 10.21 5.45 -11.89
C GLU A 185 11.37 4.46 -11.73
N ALA A 186 12.61 4.89 -11.84
CA ALA A 186 13.76 4.02 -11.62
C ALA A 186 13.73 3.39 -10.20
N ILE A 187 13.43 4.21 -9.19
CA ILE A 187 13.32 3.74 -7.80
C ILE A 187 12.10 2.82 -7.62
N CYS A 188 10.93 3.21 -8.13
CA CYS A 188 9.71 2.41 -8.03
C CYS A 188 9.80 1.08 -8.80
N ASN A 189 10.44 1.08 -9.97
CA ASN A 189 10.67 -0.14 -10.75
C ASN A 189 11.58 -1.13 -10.01
N ALA A 190 12.68 -0.64 -9.43
CA ALA A 190 13.59 -1.46 -8.64
C ALA A 190 12.88 -2.04 -7.41
N HIS A 191 12.06 -1.24 -6.73
CA HIS A 191 11.26 -1.71 -5.60
C HIS A 191 10.23 -2.76 -6.01
N LEU A 192 9.50 -2.56 -7.10
CA LEU A 192 8.51 -3.53 -7.60
C LEU A 192 9.17 -4.87 -7.92
N ALA A 193 10.32 -4.85 -8.62
CA ALA A 193 11.08 -6.07 -8.90
C ALA A 193 11.49 -6.79 -7.61
N LYS A 194 12.00 -6.05 -6.61
CA LYS A 194 12.39 -6.60 -5.32
C LYS A 194 11.21 -7.18 -4.53
N VAL A 195 10.06 -6.52 -4.55
CA VAL A 195 8.83 -7.04 -3.92
C VAL A 195 8.39 -8.34 -4.57
N VAL A 196 8.41 -8.44 -5.90
CA VAL A 196 8.05 -9.66 -6.62
C VAL A 196 9.03 -10.80 -6.29
N GLU A 197 10.33 -10.52 -6.21
CA GLU A 197 11.34 -11.49 -5.79
C GLU A 197 11.07 -12.04 -4.38
N ILE A 198 10.69 -11.18 -3.44
CA ILE A 198 10.40 -11.55 -2.04
C ILE A 198 9.09 -12.33 -1.92
N VAL A 199 8.02 -11.84 -2.56
CA VAL A 199 6.67 -12.38 -2.44
C VAL A 199 6.46 -13.63 -3.31
N GLN A 200 7.20 -13.74 -4.42
CA GLN A 200 7.13 -14.83 -5.40
C GLN A 200 5.68 -15.14 -5.86
N PRO A 201 4.94 -14.14 -6.35
CA PRO A 201 3.54 -14.35 -6.72
C PRO A 201 3.44 -15.13 -8.04
N GLU A 202 2.42 -15.98 -8.17
CA GLU A 202 2.02 -16.56 -9.47
C GLU A 202 1.44 -15.46 -10.39
N TRP A 203 0.68 -14.54 -9.80
CA TRP A 203 0.01 -13.45 -10.49
C TRP A 203 0.37 -12.09 -9.92
N LEU A 204 0.74 -11.14 -10.76
CA LEU A 204 0.63 -9.73 -10.43
C LEU A 204 -0.68 -9.19 -11.00
N VAL A 205 -1.58 -8.74 -10.12
CA VAL A 205 -2.89 -8.23 -10.48
C VAL A 205 -2.88 -6.70 -10.44
N ALA A 206 -2.77 -6.09 -11.60
CA ALA A 206 -2.78 -4.64 -11.74
C ALA A 206 -4.18 -4.06 -11.48
N VAL A 207 -4.27 -3.07 -10.59
CA VAL A 207 -5.50 -2.33 -10.32
C VAL A 207 -5.54 -1.09 -11.23
N GLY A 208 -6.06 -1.28 -12.43
CA GLY A 208 -6.13 -0.25 -13.47
C GLY A 208 -4.95 -0.26 -14.45
N GLY A 209 -5.10 0.47 -15.57
CA GLY A 209 -4.16 0.41 -16.69
C GLY A 209 -2.77 0.98 -16.42
N PHE A 210 -2.63 1.94 -15.48
CA PHE A 210 -1.31 2.45 -15.12
C PHE A 210 -0.46 1.35 -14.47
N ALA A 211 -1.02 0.64 -13.50
CA ALA A 211 -0.33 -0.44 -12.80
C ALA A 211 -0.01 -1.60 -13.76
N GLU A 212 -0.91 -1.92 -14.70
CA GLU A 212 -0.67 -2.91 -15.75
C GLU A 212 0.53 -2.55 -16.63
N LYS A 213 0.59 -1.30 -17.09
CA LYS A 213 1.71 -0.80 -17.90
C LYS A 213 3.04 -0.93 -17.13
N LYS A 214 3.06 -0.52 -15.86
CA LYS A 214 4.27 -0.59 -15.03
C LYS A 214 4.67 -2.02 -14.70
N ALA A 215 3.73 -2.90 -14.44
CA ALA A 215 3.99 -4.32 -14.27
C ALA A 215 4.62 -4.94 -15.53
N ALA A 216 4.08 -4.66 -16.71
CA ALA A 216 4.61 -5.15 -17.98
C ALA A 216 6.05 -4.59 -18.26
N GLU A 217 6.30 -3.32 -17.96
CA GLU A 217 7.62 -2.69 -18.12
C GLU A 217 8.67 -3.37 -17.22
N VAL A 218 8.32 -3.66 -15.96
CA VAL A 218 9.26 -4.18 -14.96
C VAL A 218 9.43 -5.70 -15.05
N LEU A 219 8.33 -6.43 -15.30
CA LEU A 219 8.26 -7.88 -15.15
C LEU A 219 8.07 -8.63 -16.47
N GLY A 220 8.11 -7.95 -17.60
CA GLY A 220 7.86 -8.57 -18.91
C GLY A 220 8.77 -9.75 -19.29
N GLN A 221 9.86 -9.96 -18.54
CA GLN A 221 10.79 -11.10 -18.70
C GLN A 221 10.75 -12.06 -17.47
N ALA A 222 9.91 -11.78 -16.46
CA ALA A 222 9.80 -12.60 -15.28
C ALA A 222 8.74 -13.69 -15.46
N ASP A 223 8.90 -14.81 -14.74
CA ASP A 223 7.91 -15.89 -14.71
C ASP A 223 6.76 -15.57 -13.75
N VAL A 224 6.08 -14.43 -14.02
CA VAL A 224 4.93 -13.94 -13.28
C VAL A 224 3.84 -13.55 -14.27
N LYS A 225 2.66 -14.13 -14.09
CA LYS A 225 1.51 -13.81 -14.93
C LYS A 225 0.97 -12.42 -14.56
N ILE A 226 0.70 -11.57 -15.54
CA ILE A 226 0.12 -10.25 -15.31
C ILE A 226 -1.37 -10.30 -15.64
N GLY A 227 -2.19 -9.99 -14.62
CA GLY A 227 -3.62 -9.80 -14.77
C GLY A 227 -4.03 -8.38 -14.46
N ARG A 228 -5.29 -8.02 -14.76
CA ARG A 228 -5.82 -6.68 -14.48
C ARG A 228 -7.25 -6.74 -13.96
N VAL A 229 -7.53 -5.88 -12.96
CA VAL A 229 -8.89 -5.51 -12.58
C VAL A 229 -9.13 -4.02 -12.82
N LEU A 230 -10.41 -3.66 -13.01
CA LEU A 230 -10.83 -2.28 -13.13
C LEU A 230 -10.40 -1.47 -11.90
N HIS A 231 -9.92 -0.22 -12.11
CA HIS A 231 -9.58 0.65 -10.99
C HIS A 231 -10.85 1.10 -10.23
N PRO A 232 -10.89 1.01 -8.88
CA PRO A 232 -12.09 1.34 -8.07
C PRO A 232 -12.40 2.83 -7.94
N SER A 233 -11.74 3.69 -8.72
CA SER A 233 -11.90 5.14 -8.66
C SER A 233 -13.33 5.60 -8.97
N PRO A 234 -13.86 6.60 -8.25
CA PRO A 234 -15.13 7.24 -8.57
C PRO A 234 -15.10 7.97 -9.92
N ALA A 235 -13.93 8.28 -10.45
CA ALA A 235 -13.77 8.83 -11.79
C ALA A 235 -14.02 7.81 -12.92
N SER A 236 -14.12 6.51 -12.60
CA SER A 236 -14.43 5.45 -13.57
C SER A 236 -15.94 5.20 -13.64
N PRO A 237 -16.63 5.52 -14.75
CA PRO A 237 -18.06 5.23 -14.90
C PRO A 237 -18.38 3.73 -14.77
N ALA A 238 -17.46 2.86 -15.21
CA ALA A 238 -17.63 1.41 -15.08
C ALA A 238 -17.59 0.99 -13.59
N ALA A 239 -16.63 1.49 -12.80
CA ALA A 239 -16.56 1.21 -11.37
C ALA A 239 -17.79 1.72 -10.59
N ASN A 240 -18.44 2.77 -11.06
CA ASN A 240 -19.64 3.32 -10.43
C ASN A 240 -20.90 2.44 -10.65
N ARG A 241 -20.85 1.49 -11.58
CA ARG A 241 -21.93 0.53 -11.86
C ARG A 241 -21.76 -0.83 -11.15
N GLY A 242 -20.97 -0.89 -10.08
CA GLY A 242 -20.70 -2.12 -9.33
C GLY A 242 -19.28 -2.59 -9.58
N TRP A 243 -18.32 -2.05 -8.81
CA TRP A 243 -16.91 -2.42 -8.94
C TRP A 243 -16.63 -3.85 -8.49
N ALA A 244 -17.26 -4.27 -7.40
CA ALA A 244 -17.00 -5.58 -6.77
C ALA A 244 -17.31 -6.73 -7.72
N GLU A 245 -18.49 -6.72 -8.33
CA GLU A 245 -18.94 -7.75 -9.28
C GLU A 245 -18.05 -7.79 -10.53
N GLN A 246 -17.63 -6.61 -11.03
CA GLN A 246 -16.76 -6.53 -12.18
C GLN A 246 -15.35 -7.03 -11.86
N ALA A 247 -14.81 -6.69 -10.69
CA ALA A 247 -13.50 -7.16 -10.25
C ALA A 247 -13.51 -8.68 -10.05
N GLU A 248 -14.53 -9.23 -9.40
CA GLU A 248 -14.68 -10.69 -9.24
C GLU A 248 -14.77 -11.40 -10.59
N LYS A 249 -15.59 -10.90 -11.50
CA LYS A 249 -15.70 -11.44 -12.86
C LYS A 249 -14.34 -11.45 -13.56
N GLN A 250 -13.60 -10.33 -13.52
CA GLN A 250 -12.29 -10.20 -14.14
C GLN A 250 -11.26 -11.16 -13.53
N LEU A 251 -11.26 -11.34 -12.20
CA LEU A 251 -10.36 -12.27 -11.52
C LEU A 251 -10.63 -13.72 -11.91
N ARG A 252 -11.90 -14.10 -12.10
CA ARG A 252 -12.30 -15.45 -12.52
C ARG A 252 -12.01 -15.71 -14.00
N GLU A 253 -12.34 -14.77 -14.88
CA GLU A 253 -12.13 -14.90 -16.34
C GLU A 253 -10.64 -15.06 -16.69
N GLN A 254 -9.75 -14.44 -15.92
CA GLN A 254 -8.31 -14.57 -16.08
C GLN A 254 -7.71 -15.81 -15.39
N GLY A 255 -8.49 -16.59 -14.64
CA GLY A 255 -8.03 -17.77 -13.90
C GLY A 255 -7.21 -17.45 -12.64
N ILE A 256 -7.26 -16.18 -12.19
CA ILE A 256 -6.64 -15.75 -10.93
C ILE A 256 -7.41 -16.37 -9.75
N TRP A 257 -8.72 -16.40 -9.85
CA TRP A 257 -9.59 -17.12 -8.92
C TRP A 257 -10.30 -18.27 -9.64
N GLU A 258 -10.58 -19.34 -8.89
CA GLU A 258 -11.35 -20.46 -9.43
C GLU A 258 -12.73 -20.03 -9.91
N GLN A 259 -13.17 -20.60 -11.02
CA GLN A 259 -14.54 -20.44 -11.46
C GLN A 259 -15.45 -21.09 -10.42
N SER A 260 -16.52 -20.39 -10.00
CA SER A 260 -17.56 -21.03 -9.20
C SER A 260 -18.12 -22.18 -10.04
N LEU A 261 -18.06 -23.39 -9.51
CA LEU A 261 -18.83 -24.49 -10.05
C LEU A 261 -20.30 -24.09 -9.94
N VAL A 262 -20.94 -23.76 -11.05
CA VAL A 262 -22.38 -23.48 -11.15
C VAL A 262 -23.13 -24.81 -10.99
#